data_abc7bd4991a154fcc28a7cab30c527f6
#
_entry.id   abc7bd4991a154fcc28a7cab30c527f6
#
_cell.length_a   1.000
_cell.length_b   1.000
_cell.length_c   1.000
_cell.angle_alpha   90.00
_cell.angle_beta   90.00
_cell.angle_gamma   90.00
#
_symmetry.space_group_name_H-M   'P 1'
#
loop_
_entity.id
_entity.type
_entity.pdbx_description
1 polymer ?
#
loop_
_entity_poly.entity_id
_entity_poly.type
_entity_poly.pdbx_seq_one_letter_code
_entity_poly.pdbx_strand_id
1 'polypeptide(L)'
;MDTSRGIDSDLDHFLRYRLDTRYYVSPLNRLTFACSARWGYIEPMNTERIIANDQLFYLGGSANVRGFAENMLRFDTNNNPVGALSSTSGTVEARIDLGHQIELCLFTDSGSLGHYQTSNIPNGFRTSAGLGFRYLTPIGPVGLVYGFKLERESGEDPGRFHVSIGYTF
;
A
#
# COMPACT_ATOMS: atom_id res chain seq x y z
N MET A 1 -5.34 11.66 15.02
CA MET A 1 -5.19 13.03 14.51
C MET A 1 -3.80 13.49 14.85
N ASP A 2 -2.93 13.56 13.85
CA ASP A 2 -1.55 14.01 14.02
C ASP A 2 -1.42 15.47 13.58
N THR A 3 -0.94 16.30 14.47
CA THR A 3 -0.60 17.70 14.16
C THR A 3 0.91 17.88 14.26
N SER A 4 1.58 18.21 13.17
CA SER A 4 2.99 18.60 13.21
C SER A 4 3.10 20.12 13.23
N ARG A 5 3.80 20.66 14.20
CA ARG A 5 4.13 22.08 14.32
C ARG A 5 5.64 22.21 14.17
N GLY A 6 6.09 22.76 13.06
CA GLY A 6 7.51 23.00 12.83
C GLY A 6 8.03 24.17 13.66
N ILE A 7 9.33 24.12 13.95
CA ILE A 7 10.04 25.13 14.76
C ILE A 7 10.54 26.29 13.89
N ASP A 8 10.52 26.15 12.55
CA ASP A 8 10.92 27.20 11.61
C ASP A 8 9.71 27.77 10.89
N SER A 9 9.72 29.09 10.62
CA SER A 9 8.60 29.83 10.07
C SER A 9 8.17 29.46 8.66
N ASP A 10 8.91 28.56 7.99
CA ASP A 10 8.64 28.06 6.64
C ASP A 10 8.20 26.58 6.61
N LEU A 11 7.93 25.96 7.77
CA LEU A 11 7.53 24.57 7.82
C LEU A 11 6.02 24.39 7.53
N ASP A 12 5.74 23.39 6.74
CA ASP A 12 4.41 23.01 6.28
C ASP A 12 3.43 22.76 7.45
N HIS A 13 2.46 23.63 7.59
CA HIS A 13 1.33 23.38 8.49
C HIS A 13 0.28 22.58 7.74
N PHE A 14 -0.01 21.36 8.23
CA PHE A 14 -1.04 20.51 7.64
C PHE A 14 -1.76 19.66 8.70
N LEU A 15 -2.96 19.24 8.37
CA LEU A 15 -3.68 18.20 9.09
C LEU A 15 -3.62 16.90 8.29
N ARG A 16 -3.26 15.80 8.95
CA ARG A 16 -3.21 14.48 8.33
C ARG A 16 -4.26 13.57 8.97
N TYR A 17 -5.13 13.06 8.14
CA TYR A 17 -6.13 12.09 8.51
C TYR A 17 -5.72 10.71 7.99
N ARG A 18 -5.87 9.69 8.82
CA ARG A 18 -5.65 8.28 8.43
C ARG A 18 -6.74 7.43 9.06
N LEU A 19 -7.29 6.52 8.24
CA LEU A 19 -8.20 5.48 8.66
C LEU A 19 -7.65 4.13 8.18
N ASP A 20 -7.50 3.18 9.10
CA ASP A 20 -7.07 1.81 8.80
C ASP A 20 -8.12 0.87 9.41
N THR A 21 -8.75 0.06 8.58
CA THR A 21 -9.77 -0.91 9.00
C THR A 21 -9.34 -2.29 8.55
N ARG A 22 -9.47 -3.28 9.44
CA ARG A 22 -9.12 -4.67 9.18
C ARG A 22 -10.23 -5.58 9.65
N TYR A 23 -10.52 -6.57 8.85
CA TYR A 23 -11.54 -7.57 9.16
C TYR A 23 -11.03 -8.96 8.82
N TYR A 24 -11.30 -9.91 9.71
CA TYR A 24 -10.89 -11.30 9.56
C TYR A 24 -12.08 -12.21 9.80
N VAL A 25 -12.22 -13.23 8.96
CA VAL A 25 -13.23 -14.28 9.11
C VAL A 25 -12.63 -15.63 8.74
N SER A 26 -12.83 -16.62 9.60
CA SER A 26 -12.35 -17.99 9.39
C SER A 26 -13.55 -18.93 9.28
N PRO A 27 -14.13 -19.08 8.08
CA PRO A 27 -15.31 -19.96 7.89
C PRO A 27 -14.98 -21.44 8.05
N LEU A 28 -13.71 -21.82 7.90
CA LEU A 28 -13.20 -23.17 8.05
C LEU A 28 -11.93 -23.14 8.92
N ASN A 29 -11.62 -24.27 9.60
CA ASN A 29 -10.45 -24.36 10.49
C ASN A 29 -9.10 -24.07 9.82
N ARG A 30 -9.03 -24.18 8.48
CA ARG A 30 -7.80 -23.99 7.70
C ARG A 30 -7.89 -22.84 6.69
N LEU A 31 -8.97 -22.08 6.71
CA LEU A 31 -9.18 -20.99 5.76
C LEU A 31 -9.57 -19.73 6.51
N THR A 32 -8.77 -18.69 6.34
CA THR A 32 -9.05 -17.35 6.85
C THR A 32 -9.06 -16.35 5.71
N PHE A 33 -10.14 -15.59 5.62
CA PHE A 33 -10.19 -14.39 4.80
C PHE A 33 -9.79 -13.18 5.64
N ALA A 34 -8.87 -12.40 5.12
CA ALA A 34 -8.43 -11.15 5.72
C ALA A 34 -8.68 -10.02 4.73
N CYS A 35 -9.37 -8.98 5.18
CA CYS A 35 -9.65 -7.79 4.39
C CYS A 35 -9.09 -6.57 5.10
N SER A 36 -8.52 -5.64 4.37
CA SER A 36 -8.14 -4.34 4.88
C SER A 36 -8.56 -3.22 3.95
N ALA A 37 -8.88 -2.07 4.53
CA ALA A 37 -9.11 -0.84 3.81
C ALA A 37 -8.38 0.29 4.55
N ARG A 38 -7.62 1.09 3.81
CA ARG A 38 -6.88 2.24 4.32
C ARG A 38 -7.23 3.46 3.50
N TRP A 39 -7.41 4.55 4.19
CA TRP A 39 -7.65 5.85 3.61
C TRP A 39 -6.80 6.89 4.31
N GLY A 40 -6.27 7.83 3.54
CA GLY A 40 -5.51 8.94 4.06
C GLY A 40 -5.78 10.22 3.29
N TYR A 41 -5.74 11.35 4.01
CA TYR A 41 -5.87 12.66 3.42
C TYR A 41 -5.02 13.67 4.19
N ILE A 42 -4.31 14.53 3.45
CA ILE A 42 -3.54 15.66 3.98
C ILE A 42 -4.24 16.93 3.54
N GLU A 43 -4.59 17.77 4.51
CA GLU A 43 -5.12 19.11 4.28
C GLU A 43 -4.05 20.15 4.56
N PRO A 44 -3.51 20.80 3.52
CA PRO A 44 -2.55 21.89 3.70
C PRO A 44 -3.22 23.09 4.36
N MET A 45 -2.60 23.66 5.40
CA MET A 45 -3.08 24.83 6.11
C MET A 45 -2.32 26.11 5.74
N ASN A 46 -1.25 26.00 4.95
CA ASN A 46 -0.48 27.10 4.44
C ASN A 46 -1.10 27.72 3.18
N THR A 47 -0.75 28.97 2.89
CA THR A 47 -1.31 29.73 1.75
C THR A 47 -0.86 29.13 0.40
N GLU A 48 0.31 28.56 0.32
CA GLU A 48 0.88 27.99 -0.90
C GLU A 48 0.38 26.55 -1.17
N ARG A 49 -0.20 25.89 -0.16
CA ARG A 49 -0.69 24.51 -0.24
C ARG A 49 0.34 23.48 -0.73
N ILE A 50 1.62 23.78 -0.58
CA ILE A 50 2.71 22.88 -0.92
C ILE A 50 3.12 22.13 0.34
N ILE A 51 3.19 20.81 0.24
CA ILE A 51 3.62 19.91 1.31
C ILE A 51 4.93 19.24 0.88
N ALA A 52 5.88 19.13 1.79
CA ALA A 52 7.15 18.45 1.52
C ALA A 52 6.94 17.01 1.06
N ASN A 53 7.74 16.55 0.08
CA ASN A 53 7.55 15.24 -0.55
C ASN A 53 7.62 14.07 0.43
N ASP A 54 8.43 14.17 1.49
CA ASP A 54 8.55 13.16 2.56
C ASP A 54 7.28 13.04 3.42
N GLN A 55 6.39 14.04 3.35
CA GLN A 55 5.13 14.06 4.07
C GLN A 55 3.95 13.54 3.24
N LEU A 56 4.09 13.35 1.95
CA LEU A 56 3.03 12.87 1.06
C LEU A 56 2.73 11.38 1.29
N PHE A 57 1.58 10.94 0.78
CA PHE A 57 1.25 9.53 0.72
C PHE A 57 1.85 8.90 -0.52
N TYR A 58 2.44 7.73 -0.34
CA TYR A 58 2.94 6.86 -1.39
C TYR A 58 2.29 5.48 -1.27
N LEU A 59 2.11 4.80 -2.38
CA LEU A 59 1.62 3.42 -2.44
C LEU A 59 2.53 2.57 -3.35
N GLY A 60 2.43 1.25 -3.19
CA GLY A 60 3.26 0.23 -3.81
C GLY A 60 4.15 -0.43 -2.77
N GLY A 61 4.50 -1.68 -3.00
CA GLY A 61 5.35 -2.47 -2.12
C GLY A 61 4.60 -3.53 -1.32
N SER A 62 5.35 -4.22 -0.50
CA SER A 62 4.86 -5.38 0.27
C SER A 62 3.76 -5.04 1.26
N ALA A 63 3.69 -3.80 1.73
CA ALA A 63 2.80 -3.39 2.81
C ALA A 63 1.41 -2.90 2.35
N ASN A 64 1.21 -2.63 1.04
CA ASN A 64 -0.08 -2.10 0.55
C ASN A 64 -0.50 -2.65 -0.81
N VAL A 65 0.19 -2.36 -1.91
CA VAL A 65 -0.19 -2.86 -3.24
C VAL A 65 0.97 -3.70 -3.78
N ARG A 66 0.93 -4.99 -3.51
CA ARG A 66 1.95 -5.96 -3.93
C ARG A 66 1.95 -6.08 -5.46
N GLY A 67 3.10 -6.38 -6.04
CA GLY A 67 3.29 -6.36 -7.50
C GLY A 67 3.90 -5.07 -8.02
N PHE A 68 3.79 -3.97 -7.26
CA PHE A 68 4.50 -2.72 -7.51
C PHE A 68 5.74 -2.61 -6.61
N ALA A 69 6.76 -1.89 -7.05
CA ALA A 69 7.90 -1.57 -6.21
C ALA A 69 7.48 -0.65 -5.06
N GLU A 70 8.32 -0.57 -4.02
CA GLU A 70 8.06 0.31 -2.88
C GLU A 70 7.86 1.75 -3.34
N ASN A 71 6.75 2.37 -2.93
CA ASN A 71 6.34 3.73 -3.29
C ASN A 71 6.11 4.00 -4.78
N MET A 72 6.11 2.97 -5.63
CA MET A 72 6.08 3.09 -7.09
C MET A 72 4.71 2.73 -7.70
N LEU A 73 3.62 2.94 -6.96
CA LEU A 73 2.28 2.82 -7.57
C LEU A 73 2.09 3.89 -8.65
N ARG A 74 2.65 5.08 -8.44
CA ARG A 74 2.73 6.18 -9.40
C ARG A 74 4.15 6.72 -9.47
N PHE A 75 4.55 7.09 -10.66
CA PHE A 75 5.89 7.61 -10.96
C PHE A 75 5.82 8.67 -12.07
N ASP A 76 6.82 9.52 -12.10
CA ASP A 76 6.99 10.55 -13.11
C ASP A 76 7.69 10.01 -14.38
N THR A 77 7.87 10.86 -15.37
CA THR A 77 8.57 10.52 -16.63
C THR A 77 10.04 10.14 -16.44
N ASN A 78 10.63 10.49 -15.29
CA ASN A 78 12.01 10.16 -14.92
C ASN A 78 12.07 8.90 -14.04
N ASN A 79 10.93 8.19 -13.87
CA ASN A 79 10.79 7.02 -13.02
C ASN A 79 11.05 7.29 -11.53
N ASN A 80 10.75 8.50 -11.04
CA ASN A 80 10.75 8.81 -9.62
C ASN A 80 9.37 8.58 -9.01
N PRO A 81 9.28 8.11 -7.75
CA PRO A 81 8.01 7.93 -7.08
C PRO A 81 7.26 9.25 -6.91
N VAL A 82 5.97 9.24 -7.17
CA VAL A 82 5.11 10.41 -7.01
C VAL A 82 4.16 10.19 -5.84
N GLY A 83 4.25 11.08 -4.85
CA GLY A 83 3.35 11.13 -3.72
C GLY A 83 2.12 12.01 -3.98
N ALA A 84 1.12 11.88 -3.13
CA ALA A 84 -0.13 12.61 -3.24
C ALA A 84 -0.68 13.02 -1.87
N LEU A 85 -1.59 13.99 -1.86
CA LEU A 85 -2.27 14.44 -0.64
C LEU A 85 -3.36 13.47 -0.18
N SER A 86 -3.82 12.57 -1.05
CA SER A 86 -4.78 11.53 -0.67
C SER A 86 -4.34 10.15 -1.14
N SER A 87 -4.68 9.15 -0.35
CA SER A 87 -4.44 7.75 -0.66
C SER A 87 -5.63 6.90 -0.26
N THR A 88 -5.93 5.90 -1.07
CA THR A 88 -6.91 4.86 -0.75
C THR A 88 -6.30 3.53 -1.17
N SER A 89 -6.33 2.54 -0.29
CA SER A 89 -5.93 1.18 -0.65
C SER A 89 -6.78 0.14 0.06
N GLY A 90 -6.92 -1.00 -0.58
CA GLY A 90 -7.63 -2.14 -0.03
C GLY A 90 -7.00 -3.46 -0.44
N THR A 91 -7.11 -4.44 0.44
CA THR A 91 -6.61 -5.79 0.23
C THR A 91 -7.67 -6.80 0.62
N VAL A 92 -7.80 -7.84 -0.17
CA VAL A 92 -8.51 -9.07 0.18
C VAL A 92 -7.52 -10.22 0.04
N GLU A 93 -7.38 -11.03 1.08
CA GLU A 93 -6.44 -12.14 1.12
C GLU A 93 -7.10 -13.39 1.69
N ALA A 94 -7.00 -14.51 0.97
CA ALA A 94 -7.34 -15.84 1.45
C ALA A 94 -6.07 -16.53 1.95
N ARG A 95 -6.07 -16.95 3.20
CA ARG A 95 -4.99 -17.67 3.90
C ARG A 95 -5.41 -19.10 4.11
N ILE A 96 -4.66 -20.04 3.57
CA ILE A 96 -4.96 -21.48 3.60
C ILE A 96 -3.83 -22.17 4.36
N ASP A 97 -4.13 -22.72 5.53
CA ASP A 97 -3.21 -23.51 6.32
C ASP A 97 -3.03 -24.89 5.66
N LEU A 98 -1.84 -25.15 5.13
CA LEU A 98 -1.45 -26.41 4.52
C LEU A 98 -0.92 -27.43 5.55
N GLY A 99 -0.83 -27.04 6.83
CA GLY A 99 -0.16 -27.83 7.86
C GLY A 99 1.35 -27.62 7.86
N HIS A 100 2.03 -28.23 8.87
CA HIS A 100 3.49 -28.12 9.02
C HIS A 100 4.01 -26.67 9.07
N GLN A 101 3.20 -25.74 9.61
CA GLN A 101 3.52 -24.31 9.70
C GLN A 101 3.62 -23.61 8.32
N ILE A 102 3.05 -24.21 7.28
CA ILE A 102 3.04 -23.62 5.93
C ILE A 102 1.65 -23.07 5.63
N GLU A 103 1.60 -21.83 5.21
CA GLU A 103 0.40 -21.12 4.77
C GLU A 103 0.54 -20.71 3.30
N LEU A 104 -0.46 -21.04 2.49
CA LEU A 104 -0.64 -20.48 1.16
C LEU A 104 -1.49 -19.21 1.27
N CYS A 105 -1.06 -18.11 0.67
CA CYS A 105 -1.86 -16.91 0.54
C CYS A 105 -2.19 -16.61 -0.92
N LEU A 106 -3.45 -16.26 -1.17
CA LEU A 106 -3.95 -15.72 -2.44
C LEU A 106 -4.49 -14.34 -2.14
N PHE A 107 -4.13 -13.34 -2.94
CA PHE A 107 -4.52 -11.98 -2.63
C PHE A 107 -4.88 -11.15 -3.86
N THR A 108 -5.65 -10.11 -3.61
CA THR A 108 -5.87 -8.98 -4.51
C THR A 108 -5.70 -7.70 -3.72
N ASP A 109 -4.87 -6.80 -4.24
CA ASP A 109 -4.62 -5.48 -3.69
C ASP A 109 -5.04 -4.44 -4.71
N SER A 110 -5.62 -3.34 -4.24
CA SER A 110 -5.96 -2.20 -5.08
C SER A 110 -5.60 -0.91 -4.37
N GLY A 111 -5.09 0.07 -5.10
CA GLY A 111 -4.71 1.36 -4.54
C GLY A 111 -4.88 2.50 -5.52
N SER A 112 -5.13 3.68 -4.96
CA SER A 112 -5.22 4.93 -5.71
C SER A 112 -4.59 6.05 -4.91
N LEU A 113 -3.88 6.92 -5.61
CA LEU A 113 -3.37 8.19 -5.13
C LEU A 113 -4.12 9.32 -5.84
N GLY A 114 -4.37 10.42 -5.13
CA GLY A 114 -5.10 11.55 -5.68
C GLY A 114 -4.70 12.87 -5.03
N HIS A 115 -5.17 13.98 -5.62
CA HIS A 115 -4.79 15.33 -5.20
C HIS A 115 -3.27 15.53 -5.26
N TYR A 116 -2.71 15.32 -6.46
CA TYR A 116 -1.28 15.51 -6.70
C TYR A 116 -0.94 17.01 -6.67
N GLN A 117 0.26 17.32 -6.18
CA GLN A 117 0.81 18.66 -6.23
C GLN A 117 1.43 18.99 -7.60
N THR A 118 1.74 17.95 -8.38
CA THR A 118 2.28 18.07 -9.75
C THR A 118 1.23 17.73 -10.79
N SER A 119 1.28 18.39 -11.93
CA SER A 119 0.37 18.16 -13.06
C SER A 119 0.72 16.87 -13.83
N ASN A 120 -0.27 16.29 -14.53
CA ASN A 120 -0.12 15.19 -15.49
C ASN A 120 0.13 13.78 -14.87
N ILE A 121 -0.25 13.53 -13.64
CA ILE A 121 -0.24 12.16 -13.10
C ILE A 121 -1.64 11.54 -13.32
N PRO A 122 -1.74 10.35 -13.95
CA PRO A 122 -3.02 9.68 -14.14
C PRO A 122 -3.71 9.36 -12.83
N ASN A 123 -4.98 9.70 -12.71
CA ASN A 123 -5.82 9.28 -11.60
C ASN A 123 -6.36 7.87 -11.86
N GLY A 124 -6.79 7.19 -10.82
CA GLY A 124 -7.44 5.90 -10.89
C GLY A 124 -6.81 4.85 -9.97
N PHE A 125 -7.53 3.77 -9.82
CA PHE A 125 -7.03 2.62 -9.09
C PHE A 125 -6.04 1.83 -9.95
N ARG A 126 -5.05 1.26 -9.29
CA ARG A 126 -4.16 0.25 -9.85
C ARG A 126 -4.28 -1.00 -8.98
N THR A 127 -4.45 -2.12 -9.64
CA THR A 127 -4.79 -3.39 -8.99
C THR A 127 -3.71 -4.42 -9.28
N SER A 128 -3.45 -5.25 -8.30
CA SER A 128 -2.62 -6.44 -8.43
C SER A 128 -3.32 -7.65 -7.82
N ALA A 129 -2.99 -8.81 -8.32
CA ALA A 129 -3.37 -10.08 -7.74
C ALA A 129 -2.14 -10.98 -7.64
N GLY A 130 -2.14 -11.89 -6.68
CA GLY A 130 -0.96 -12.70 -6.50
C GLY A 130 -1.15 -13.86 -5.55
N LEU A 131 -0.07 -14.57 -5.38
CA LEU A 131 0.02 -15.71 -4.48
C LEU A 131 1.38 -15.75 -3.78
N GLY A 132 1.45 -16.49 -2.70
CA GLY A 132 2.71 -16.71 -2.00
C GLY A 132 2.59 -17.78 -0.93
N PHE A 133 3.73 -18.12 -0.38
CA PHE A 133 3.85 -19.04 0.73
C PHE A 133 4.45 -18.34 1.94
N ARG A 134 3.94 -18.66 3.12
CA ARG A 134 4.47 -18.19 4.39
C ARG A 134 4.80 -19.39 5.28
N TYR A 135 5.89 -19.27 5.99
CA TYR A 135 6.25 -20.16 7.07
C TYR A 135 5.94 -19.49 8.42
N LEU A 136 5.11 -20.14 9.21
CA LEU A 136 4.68 -19.60 10.50
C LEU A 136 5.75 -19.84 11.56
N THR A 137 6.47 -18.79 11.94
CA THR A 137 7.50 -18.85 12.98
C THR A 137 6.96 -18.32 14.31
N PRO A 138 7.62 -18.63 15.45
CA PRO A 138 7.22 -18.07 16.75
C PRO A 138 7.26 -16.53 16.83
N ILE A 139 8.04 -15.88 15.96
CA ILE A 139 8.15 -14.42 15.88
C ILE A 139 7.26 -13.80 14.80
N GLY A 140 6.42 -14.61 14.15
CA GLY A 140 5.53 -14.20 13.07
C GLY A 140 5.82 -14.92 11.75
N PRO A 141 4.91 -14.87 10.78
CA PRO A 141 5.11 -15.51 9.49
C PRO A 141 6.23 -14.83 8.69
N VAL A 142 7.04 -15.64 8.02
CA VAL A 142 8.03 -15.20 7.03
C VAL A 142 7.61 -15.77 5.69
N GLY A 143 7.49 -14.94 4.68
CA GLY A 143 6.95 -15.38 3.41
C GLY A 143 7.58 -14.76 2.19
N LEU A 144 7.39 -15.46 1.07
CA LEU A 144 7.67 -14.99 -0.26
C LEU A 144 6.36 -14.94 -1.04
N VAL A 145 6.03 -13.78 -1.56
CA VAL A 145 4.83 -13.57 -2.36
C VAL A 145 5.19 -12.96 -3.70
N TYR A 146 4.42 -13.31 -4.74
CA TYR A 146 4.52 -12.71 -6.05
C TYR A 146 3.20 -12.04 -6.40
N GLY A 147 3.26 -10.74 -6.72
CA GLY A 147 2.12 -9.96 -7.17
C GLY A 147 2.23 -9.65 -8.66
N PHE A 148 1.16 -9.92 -9.40
CA PHE A 148 0.98 -9.55 -10.81
C PHE A 148 0.22 -8.24 -10.88
N LYS A 149 0.68 -7.31 -11.72
CA LYS A 149 -0.05 -6.08 -12.04
C LYS A 149 -1.16 -6.42 -13.04
N LEU A 150 -2.41 -6.10 -12.71
CA LEU A 150 -3.55 -6.33 -13.60
C LEU A 150 -3.65 -5.22 -14.66
N GLU A 151 -3.33 -3.98 -14.27
CA GLU A 151 -3.25 -2.85 -15.19
C GLU A 151 -1.79 -2.41 -15.29
N ARG A 152 -1.14 -2.73 -16.40
CA ARG A 152 0.25 -2.35 -16.69
C ARG A 152 0.32 -1.12 -17.58
N GLU A 153 1.17 -0.19 -17.21
CA GLU A 153 1.60 0.88 -18.12
C GLU A 153 2.72 0.40 -19.02
N SER A 154 2.91 1.08 -20.16
CA SER A 154 3.97 0.71 -21.12
C SER A 154 5.35 0.82 -20.47
N GLY A 155 6.15 -0.24 -20.58
CA GLY A 155 7.48 -0.33 -19.97
C GLY A 155 7.53 -0.86 -18.56
N GLU A 156 6.39 -1.18 -17.92
CA GLU A 156 6.38 -1.78 -16.59
C GLU A 156 6.61 -3.30 -16.61
N ASP A 157 7.29 -3.78 -15.57
CA ASP A 157 7.39 -5.21 -15.29
C ASP A 157 6.01 -5.84 -15.03
N PRO A 158 5.80 -7.13 -15.37
CA PRO A 158 4.50 -7.79 -15.18
C PRO A 158 4.10 -7.97 -13.71
N GLY A 159 5.04 -7.92 -12.81
CA GLY A 159 4.84 -8.11 -11.38
C GLY A 159 6.15 -8.19 -10.63
N ARG A 160 6.08 -8.47 -9.32
CA ARG A 160 7.26 -8.45 -8.46
C ARG A 160 7.16 -9.45 -7.32
N PHE A 161 8.31 -9.99 -6.94
CA PHE A 161 8.47 -10.73 -5.69
C PHE A 161 8.63 -9.77 -4.51
N HIS A 162 8.03 -10.15 -3.38
CA HIS A 162 8.21 -9.50 -2.10
C HIS A 162 8.50 -10.53 -1.03
N VAL A 163 9.48 -10.23 -0.19
CA VAL A 163 9.70 -10.94 1.07
C VAL A 163 8.90 -10.22 2.15
N SER A 164 8.16 -10.94 2.95
CA SER A 164 7.40 -10.39 4.07
C SER A 164 7.83 -11.03 5.38
N ILE A 165 7.89 -10.22 6.43
CA ILE A 165 8.06 -10.66 7.82
C ILE A 165 6.84 -10.13 8.58
N GLY A 166 6.07 -11.02 9.20
CA GLY A 166 4.78 -10.68 9.76
C GLY A 166 3.65 -10.72 8.70
N TYR A 167 2.44 -10.45 9.13
CA TYR A 167 1.33 -10.20 8.22
C TYR A 167 1.39 -8.74 7.74
N THR A 168 1.16 -8.53 6.46
CA THR A 168 1.25 -7.20 5.83
C THR A 168 0.12 -6.25 6.23
N PHE A 169 -0.86 -6.75 6.96
CA PHE A 169 -1.96 -5.96 7.53
C PHE A 169 -2.64 -6.69 8.71
#